data_228d5335e48b716ce7aa007c6a18903e
#
_entry.id   228d5335e48b716ce7aa007c6a18903e
#
_cell.length_a   1.000
_cell.length_b   1.000
_cell.length_c   1.000
_cell.angle_alpha   90.00
_cell.angle_beta   90.00
_cell.angle_gamma   90.00
#
_symmetry.space_group_name_H-M   'P 1'
#
loop_
_entity.id
_entity.type
_entity.pdbx_description
1 polymer ?
#
loop_
_entity_poly.entity_id
_entity_poly.type
_entity_poly.pdbx_seq_one_letter_code
_entity_poly.pdbx_strand_id
1 'polypeptide(L)'
;IAAIVPSLGWCSLLVLAATGATSRAAIVWLMARTPSARSDGLSASTGQPDSETLKWTLVIGLAIAFLLLLWSVGFVDTIFALLAGTAATLAVQRLALRQIGGQTGDVCGAVQVASEIAMLAAVTASLP
;
A
#
# COMPACT_ATOMS: atom_id res chain seq x y z
N ILE A 1 -9.59 -10.85 -7.11
CA ILE A 1 -10.60 -11.31 -6.14
C ILE A 1 -11.24 -12.61 -6.61
N ALA A 2 -11.72 -12.72 -7.87
CA ALA A 2 -12.36 -13.93 -8.39
C ALA A 2 -11.53 -15.22 -8.27
N ALA A 3 -10.21 -15.13 -8.33
CA ALA A 3 -9.31 -16.26 -8.14
C ALA A 3 -9.02 -16.55 -6.66
N ILE A 4 -9.02 -15.53 -5.80
CA ILE A 4 -8.68 -15.65 -4.38
C ILE A 4 -9.81 -16.30 -3.57
N VAL A 5 -11.06 -15.92 -3.84
CA VAL A 5 -12.21 -16.43 -3.06
C VAL A 5 -12.38 -17.95 -3.15
N PRO A 6 -12.30 -18.60 -4.34
CA PRO A 6 -12.40 -20.05 -4.40
C PRO A 6 -11.26 -20.79 -3.70
N SER A 7 -10.05 -20.22 -3.72
CA SER A 7 -8.85 -20.86 -3.16
C SER A 7 -8.72 -20.68 -1.65
N LEU A 8 -9.00 -19.47 -1.16
CA LEU A 8 -8.79 -19.08 0.25
C LEU A 8 -10.08 -19.03 1.07
N GLY A 9 -11.26 -19.07 0.45
CA GLY A 9 -12.53 -18.96 1.16
C GLY A 9 -12.60 -17.71 2.04
N TRP A 10 -12.88 -17.87 3.34
CA TRP A 10 -12.96 -16.76 4.30
C TRP A 10 -11.63 -16.01 4.49
N CYS A 11 -10.49 -16.66 4.25
CA CYS A 11 -9.19 -16.01 4.33
C CYS A 11 -9.02 -14.90 3.28
N SER A 12 -9.80 -14.91 2.19
CA SER A 12 -9.79 -13.83 1.20
C SER A 12 -10.13 -12.46 1.80
N LEU A 13 -11.00 -12.41 2.82
CA LEU A 13 -11.32 -11.17 3.53
C LEU A 13 -10.11 -10.64 4.31
N LEU A 14 -9.31 -11.53 4.88
CA LEU A 14 -8.09 -11.16 5.60
C LEU A 14 -7.04 -10.61 4.63
N VAL A 15 -6.91 -11.20 3.44
CA VAL A 15 -6.02 -10.70 2.38
C VAL A 15 -6.45 -9.30 1.95
N LEU A 16 -7.76 -9.07 1.72
CA LEU A 16 -8.28 -7.75 1.36
C LEU A 16 -8.06 -6.72 2.47
N ALA A 17 -8.27 -7.10 3.73
CA ALA A 17 -8.01 -6.21 4.86
C ALA A 17 -6.52 -5.87 4.98
N ALA A 18 -5.63 -6.84 4.75
CA ALA A 18 -4.18 -6.64 4.78
C ALA A 18 -3.71 -5.71 3.66
N THR A 19 -4.16 -5.92 2.42
CA THR A 19 -3.83 -5.04 1.29
C THR A 19 -4.34 -3.63 1.52
N GLY A 20 -5.56 -3.49 2.07
CA GLY A 20 -6.13 -2.20 2.45
C GLY A 20 -5.35 -1.48 3.56
N ALA A 21 -4.86 -2.19 4.58
CA ALA A 21 -4.03 -1.60 5.64
C ALA A 21 -2.68 -1.13 5.08
N THR A 22 -2.03 -1.95 4.26
CA THR A 22 -0.74 -1.62 3.64
C THR A 22 -0.85 -0.42 2.70
N SER A 23 -1.88 -0.36 1.86
CA SER A 23 -2.05 0.73 0.90
C SER A 23 -2.28 2.08 1.59
N ARG A 24 -2.97 2.10 2.72
CA ARG A 24 -3.16 3.31 3.53
C ARG A 24 -1.87 3.74 4.22
N ALA A 25 -1.09 2.81 4.73
CA ALA A 25 0.23 3.10 5.26
C ALA A 25 1.16 3.66 4.15
N ALA A 26 1.06 3.14 2.92
CA ALA A 26 1.79 3.63 1.77
C ALA A 26 1.42 5.08 1.40
N ILE A 27 0.15 5.49 1.52
CA ILE A 27 -0.28 6.88 1.31
C ILE A 27 0.38 7.81 2.34
N VAL A 28 0.32 7.44 3.63
CA VAL A 28 0.93 8.26 4.70
C VAL A 28 2.44 8.39 4.50
N TRP A 29 3.10 7.29 4.11
CA TRP A 29 4.51 7.31 3.78
C TRP A 29 4.82 8.21 2.57
N LEU A 30 4.01 8.14 1.50
CA LEU A 30 4.15 9.00 0.33
C LEU A 30 4.04 10.48 0.73
N MET A 31 3.01 10.85 1.49
CA MET A 31 2.77 12.22 1.93
C MET A 31 3.91 12.75 2.82
N ALA A 32 4.46 11.91 3.69
CA ALA A 32 5.57 12.29 4.57
C ALA A 32 6.91 12.45 3.83
N ARG A 33 7.11 11.75 2.72
CA ARG A 33 8.39 11.68 1.99
C ARG A 33 8.39 12.44 0.67
N THR A 34 7.26 12.98 0.25
CA THR A 34 7.11 13.64 -1.06
C THR A 34 6.46 15.01 -0.86
N PRO A 35 7.04 16.10 -1.34
CA PRO A 35 6.42 17.42 -1.24
C PRO A 35 5.11 17.46 -2.04
N SER A 36 4.19 18.35 -1.65
CA SER A 36 3.00 18.63 -2.45
C SER A 36 3.40 19.28 -3.78
N ALA A 37 2.88 18.75 -4.89
CA ALA A 37 3.12 19.30 -6.23
C ALA A 37 2.32 20.60 -6.48
N ARG A 38 1.29 20.89 -5.66
CA ARG A 38 0.46 22.08 -5.77
C ARG A 38 0.29 22.73 -4.41
N SER A 39 0.30 24.06 -4.39
CA SER A 39 0.10 24.86 -3.17
C SER A 39 -1.36 24.96 -2.72
N ASP A 40 -2.31 24.68 -3.62
CA ASP A 40 -3.75 24.88 -3.47
C ASP A 40 -4.57 23.58 -3.48
N GLY A 41 -3.91 22.41 -3.47
CA GLY A 41 -4.57 21.11 -3.50
C GLY A 41 -4.93 20.55 -2.11
N LEU A 42 -5.80 19.52 -2.09
CA LEU A 42 -6.18 18.81 -0.85
C LEU A 42 -4.96 18.27 -0.10
N SER A 43 -3.94 17.79 -0.82
CA SER A 43 -2.71 17.30 -0.21
C SER A 43 -1.89 18.42 0.46
N ALA A 44 -1.98 19.65 -0.06
CA ALA A 44 -1.35 20.81 0.55
C ALA A 44 -2.10 21.27 1.81
N SER A 45 -3.43 21.26 1.77
CA SER A 45 -4.26 21.67 2.92
C SER A 45 -4.22 20.67 4.08
N THR A 46 -4.01 19.38 3.78
CA THR A 46 -3.88 18.33 4.81
C THR A 46 -2.54 18.39 5.54
N GLY A 47 -1.51 18.97 4.92
CA GLY A 47 -0.16 19.04 5.44
C GLY A 47 0.61 17.72 5.32
N GLN A 48 1.88 17.75 5.73
CA GLN A 48 2.70 16.55 5.78
C GLN A 48 2.56 15.90 7.17
N PRO A 49 2.37 14.57 7.23
CA PRO A 49 2.40 13.84 8.49
C PRO A 49 3.73 14.03 9.20
N ASP A 50 3.69 14.21 10.51
CA ASP A 50 4.88 14.26 11.34
C ASP A 50 5.57 12.87 11.45
N SER A 51 6.78 12.87 11.97
CA SER A 51 7.59 11.64 12.07
C SER A 51 6.96 10.59 13.00
N GLU A 52 6.26 11.00 14.04
CA GLU A 52 5.59 10.08 14.96
C GLU A 52 4.35 9.45 14.32
N THR A 53 3.53 10.25 13.65
CA THR A 53 2.39 9.75 12.89
C THR A 53 2.83 8.77 11.80
N LEU A 54 3.89 9.10 11.05
CA LEU A 54 4.45 8.19 10.04
C LEU A 54 4.90 6.88 10.66
N LYS A 55 5.70 6.95 11.74
CA LYS A 55 6.24 5.76 12.42
C LYS A 55 5.13 4.83 12.90
N TRP A 56 4.16 5.36 13.63
CA TRP A 56 3.07 4.54 14.17
C TRP A 56 2.16 3.99 13.08
N THR A 57 1.88 4.75 12.04
CA THR A 57 1.10 4.27 10.88
C THR A 57 1.80 3.10 10.20
N LEU A 58 3.12 3.20 9.95
CA LEU A 58 3.88 2.11 9.36
C LEU A 58 3.96 0.90 10.27
N VAL A 59 4.26 1.08 11.56
CA VAL A 59 4.37 -0.04 12.51
C VAL A 59 3.04 -0.77 12.62
N ILE A 60 1.95 -0.05 12.89
CA ILE A 60 0.64 -0.67 13.08
C ILE A 60 0.10 -1.25 11.78
N GLY A 61 0.15 -0.47 10.69
CA GLY A 61 -0.38 -0.89 9.39
C GLY A 61 0.33 -2.12 8.83
N LEU A 62 1.68 -2.13 8.88
CA LEU A 62 2.46 -3.27 8.41
C LEU A 62 2.38 -4.48 9.35
N ALA A 63 2.30 -4.27 10.67
CA ALA A 63 2.10 -5.37 11.62
C ALA A 63 0.76 -6.06 11.41
N ILE A 64 -0.33 -5.30 11.25
CA ILE A 64 -1.66 -5.86 10.94
C ILE A 64 -1.60 -6.62 9.62
N ALA A 65 -1.07 -5.99 8.57
CA ALA A 65 -0.98 -6.61 7.25
C ALA A 65 -0.15 -7.91 7.28
N PHE A 66 0.99 -7.89 7.96
CA PHE A 66 1.87 -9.06 8.11
C PHE A 66 1.15 -10.22 8.80
N LEU A 67 0.49 -9.95 9.93
CA LEU A 67 -0.21 -10.99 10.70
C LEU A 67 -1.39 -11.58 9.90
N LEU A 68 -2.18 -10.75 9.23
CA LEU A 68 -3.32 -11.21 8.43
C LEU A 68 -2.87 -12.02 7.21
N LEU A 69 -1.82 -11.60 6.52
CA LEU A 69 -1.25 -12.34 5.39
C LEU A 69 -0.58 -13.63 5.86
N LEU A 70 0.21 -13.57 6.93
CA LEU A 70 0.88 -14.75 7.47
C LEU A 70 -0.11 -15.88 7.79
N TRP A 71 -1.25 -15.51 8.36
CA TRP A 71 -2.33 -16.45 8.66
C TRP A 71 -3.03 -16.99 7.41
N SER A 72 -3.16 -16.16 6.38
CA SER A 72 -3.97 -16.46 5.19
C SER A 72 -3.20 -17.23 4.11
N VAL A 73 -1.95 -16.87 3.87
CA VAL A 73 -1.16 -17.35 2.73
C VAL A 73 0.21 -17.91 3.11
N GLY A 74 0.61 -17.80 4.37
CA GLY A 74 1.90 -18.29 4.86
C GLY A 74 3.03 -17.28 4.73
N PHE A 75 4.20 -17.62 5.25
CA PHE A 75 5.33 -16.70 5.43
C PHE A 75 5.94 -16.19 4.10
N VAL A 76 6.21 -17.11 3.18
CA VAL A 76 6.88 -16.79 1.91
C VAL A 76 6.03 -15.84 1.08
N ASP A 77 4.74 -16.17 0.90
CA ASP A 77 3.81 -15.38 0.11
C ASP A 77 3.52 -14.02 0.75
N THR A 78 3.52 -13.95 2.09
CA THR A 78 3.44 -12.69 2.82
C THR A 78 4.59 -11.75 2.46
N ILE A 79 5.82 -12.26 2.45
CA ILE A 79 7.00 -11.46 2.09
C ILE A 79 6.91 -10.99 0.64
N PHE A 80 6.57 -11.88 -0.30
CA PHE A 80 6.42 -11.51 -1.70
C PHE A 80 5.32 -10.46 -1.91
N ALA A 81 4.18 -10.59 -1.26
CA ALA A 81 3.10 -9.62 -1.35
C ALA A 81 3.52 -8.24 -0.82
N LEU A 82 4.15 -8.17 0.35
CA LEU A 82 4.62 -6.90 0.92
C LEU A 82 5.72 -6.25 0.07
N LEU A 83 6.64 -7.04 -0.49
CA LEU A 83 7.66 -6.54 -1.41
C LEU A 83 7.03 -5.99 -2.69
N ALA A 84 6.04 -6.68 -3.27
CA ALA A 84 5.33 -6.23 -4.46
C ALA A 84 4.60 -4.90 -4.21
N GLY A 85 3.87 -4.77 -3.09
CA GLY A 85 3.20 -3.53 -2.71
C GLY A 85 4.18 -2.37 -2.48
N THR A 86 5.30 -2.65 -1.82
CA THR A 86 6.37 -1.65 -1.61
C THR A 86 6.99 -1.21 -2.93
N ALA A 87 7.31 -2.14 -3.82
CA ALA A 87 7.86 -1.85 -5.13
C ALA A 87 6.91 -0.98 -5.97
N ALA A 88 5.62 -1.29 -5.97
CA ALA A 88 4.60 -0.51 -6.66
C ALA A 88 4.51 0.92 -6.08
N THR A 89 4.52 1.06 -4.75
CA THR A 89 4.53 2.36 -4.07
C THR A 89 5.72 3.22 -4.49
N LEU A 90 6.94 2.64 -4.47
CA LEU A 90 8.16 3.33 -4.88
C LEU A 90 8.16 3.70 -6.36
N ALA A 91 7.62 2.83 -7.22
CA ALA A 91 7.52 3.10 -8.66
C ALA A 91 6.61 4.30 -8.94
N VAL A 92 5.42 4.36 -8.33
CA VAL A 92 4.49 5.49 -8.48
C VAL A 92 5.09 6.77 -7.90
N GLN A 93 5.73 6.72 -6.73
CA GLN A 93 6.41 7.88 -6.14
C GLN A 93 7.50 8.43 -7.06
N ARG A 94 8.37 7.56 -7.61
CA ARG A 94 9.43 7.99 -8.52
C ARG A 94 8.88 8.63 -9.79
N LEU A 95 7.79 8.06 -10.32
CA LEU A 95 7.10 8.60 -11.49
C LEU A 95 6.52 9.99 -11.20
N ALA A 96 5.83 10.16 -10.08
CA ALA A 96 5.26 11.43 -9.66
C ALA A 96 6.34 12.51 -9.46
N LEU A 97 7.44 12.17 -8.78
CA LEU A 97 8.56 13.10 -8.61
C LEU A 97 9.17 13.54 -9.93
N ARG A 98 9.29 12.62 -10.91
CA ARG A 98 9.85 12.93 -12.24
C ARG A 98 8.93 13.74 -13.11
N GLN A 99 7.62 13.50 -13.06
CA GLN A 99 6.65 14.11 -13.99
C GLN A 99 6.07 15.41 -13.46
N ILE A 100 5.78 15.49 -12.17
CA ILE A 100 5.08 16.64 -11.56
C ILE A 100 5.80 17.25 -10.36
N GLY A 101 6.97 16.71 -10.01
CA GLY A 101 7.82 17.23 -8.93
C GLY A 101 7.31 16.98 -7.52
N GLY A 102 6.23 16.22 -7.33
CA GLY A 102 5.65 16.01 -6.01
C GLY A 102 4.43 15.10 -6.03
N GLN A 103 3.67 15.11 -4.94
CA GLN A 103 2.44 14.33 -4.79
C GLN A 103 1.19 15.22 -4.89
N THR A 104 0.10 14.62 -5.35
CA THR A 104 -1.26 15.17 -5.37
C THR A 104 -2.23 14.13 -4.82
N GLY A 105 -3.49 14.51 -4.60
CA GLY A 105 -4.53 13.55 -4.21
C GLY A 105 -4.66 12.37 -5.19
N ASP A 106 -4.53 12.64 -6.49
CA ASP A 106 -4.57 11.61 -7.54
C ASP A 106 -3.39 10.64 -7.44
N VAL A 107 -2.19 11.15 -7.12
CA VAL A 107 -1.00 10.30 -6.88
C VAL A 107 -1.18 9.44 -5.64
N CYS A 108 -1.79 9.97 -4.58
CA CYS A 108 -2.14 9.17 -3.39
C CYS A 108 -3.11 8.03 -3.76
N GLY A 109 -4.12 8.32 -4.56
CA GLY A 109 -5.04 7.30 -5.08
C GLY A 109 -4.34 6.28 -5.98
N ALA A 110 -3.44 6.73 -6.85
CA ALA A 110 -2.64 5.84 -7.70
C ALA A 110 -1.74 4.90 -6.88
N VAL A 111 -1.08 5.40 -5.83
CA VAL A 111 -0.28 4.57 -4.90
C VAL A 111 -1.16 3.53 -4.22
N GLN A 112 -2.34 3.92 -3.73
CA GLN A 112 -3.27 3.00 -3.11
C GLN A 112 -3.62 1.85 -4.06
N VAL A 113 -4.15 2.16 -5.23
CA VAL A 113 -4.60 1.15 -6.20
C VAL A 113 -3.44 0.29 -6.70
N ALA A 114 -2.30 0.89 -7.03
CA ALA A 114 -1.14 0.17 -7.53
C ALA A 114 -0.58 -0.81 -6.49
N SER A 115 -0.46 -0.40 -5.22
CA SER A 115 0.03 -1.27 -4.15
C SER A 115 -0.93 -2.41 -3.86
N GLU A 116 -2.25 -2.16 -3.82
CA GLU A 116 -3.26 -3.20 -3.63
C GLU A 116 -3.25 -4.22 -4.77
N ILE A 117 -3.22 -3.75 -6.03
CA ILE A 117 -3.16 -4.65 -7.19
C ILE A 117 -1.89 -5.48 -7.18
N ALA A 118 -0.74 -4.88 -6.90
CA ALA A 118 0.54 -5.60 -6.86
C ALA A 118 0.55 -6.70 -5.78
N MET A 119 0.03 -6.40 -4.58
CA MET A 119 -0.08 -7.37 -3.50
C MET A 119 -1.04 -8.51 -3.85
N LEU A 120 -2.22 -8.18 -4.38
CA LEU A 120 -3.21 -9.17 -4.80
C LEU A 120 -2.68 -10.05 -5.92
N ALA A 121 -1.96 -9.47 -6.89
CA ALA A 121 -1.32 -10.22 -7.96
C ALA A 121 -0.24 -11.19 -7.43
N ALA A 122 0.58 -10.75 -6.47
CA ALA A 122 1.58 -11.60 -5.83
C ALA A 122 0.92 -12.78 -5.09
N VAL A 123 -0.14 -12.52 -4.33
CA VAL A 123 -0.89 -13.58 -3.63
C VAL A 123 -1.55 -14.53 -4.62
N THR A 124 -2.15 -14.04 -5.71
CA THR A 124 -2.80 -14.91 -6.70
C THR A 124 -1.82 -15.76 -7.49
N ALA A 125 -0.61 -15.25 -7.72
CA ALA A 125 0.43 -15.98 -8.44
C ALA A 125 0.98 -17.18 -7.66
N SER A 126 0.83 -17.19 -6.33
CA SER A 126 1.27 -18.29 -5.46
C SER A 126 0.18 -19.34 -5.17
N LEU A 127 -1.06 -19.06 -5.59
CA LEU A 127 -2.15 -20.02 -5.41
C LEU A 127 -2.02 -21.18 -6.42
N PRO A 128 -2.31 -22.42 -5.97
CA PRO A 128 -2.24 -23.61 -6.84
C PRO A 128 -3.31 -23.61 -7.94
#